data_27a9ede714d29979918d13c3fd0e2939
#
_entry.id   27a9ede714d29979918d13c3fd0e2939
#
_cell.length_a   1.000
_cell.length_b   1.000
_cell.length_c   1.000
_cell.angle_alpha   90.00
_cell.angle_beta   90.00
_cell.angle_gamma   90.00
#
_symmetry.space_group_name_H-M   'P 1'
#
loop_
_entity.id
_entity.type
_entity.pdbx_description
1 polymer ?
#
loop_
_entity_poly.entity_id
_entity_poly.type
_entity_poly.pdbx_seq_one_letter_code
_entity_poly.pdbx_strand_id
1 'polypeptide(L)'
;TSITRDLSWGIPVNKPGYENKVFYVWFDAPWGYVSISQAANENWADWWHGGDDVHYAQFMGKDNVKFHAVFFPEQQLAMNNNWKTVDMLKAMNFLNFEGGKFSKSQKRGIFLDSAIEEAPADAWRYALLASAPETDDTDFTIARFADIVNKDLNGMLGNFVSRVCKLTAKNFGTNVPAAGEWDTELESQINEKLSELTAALDAC
;
A
#
# COMPACT_ATOMS: atom_id res chain seq x y z
N THR A 1 19.87 7.86 16.73
CA THR A 1 20.58 7.42 15.50
C THR A 1 21.41 8.60 15.00
N SER A 2 22.70 8.38 14.70
CA SER A 2 23.55 9.42 14.12
C SER A 2 23.08 9.74 12.69
N ILE A 3 23.05 11.03 12.35
CA ILE A 3 22.74 11.53 11.00
C ILE A 3 23.97 11.55 10.08
N THR A 4 25.13 11.14 10.57
CA THR A 4 26.38 11.07 9.80
C THR A 4 26.97 9.67 9.85
N ARG A 5 27.80 9.34 8.84
CA ARG A 5 28.52 8.07 8.72
C ARG A 5 29.97 8.29 8.36
N ASP A 6 30.84 7.39 8.83
CA ASP A 6 32.26 7.32 8.45
C ASP A 6 32.39 6.46 7.19
N LEU A 7 32.10 7.08 6.04
CA LEU A 7 32.16 6.46 4.71
C LEU A 7 32.93 7.38 3.76
N SER A 8 33.58 6.76 2.77
CA SER A 8 34.30 7.50 1.74
C SER A 8 33.42 8.00 0.60
N TRP A 9 32.19 7.46 0.49
CA TRP A 9 31.21 7.82 -0.55
C TRP A 9 29.93 8.32 0.07
N GLY A 10 29.42 9.44 -0.43
CA GLY A 10 28.18 10.07 0.01
C GLY A 10 28.25 11.58 -0.07
N ILE A 11 27.22 12.26 0.43
CA ILE A 11 27.18 13.73 0.52
C ILE A 11 28.03 14.17 1.70
N PRO A 12 29.12 14.96 1.49
CA PRO A 12 29.98 15.41 2.57
C PRO A 12 29.25 16.33 3.57
N VAL A 13 29.62 16.19 4.82
CA VAL A 13 29.13 17.11 5.88
C VAL A 13 30.02 18.36 5.87
N ASN A 14 29.48 19.47 5.41
CA ASN A 14 30.20 20.76 5.35
C ASN A 14 30.19 21.45 6.73
N LYS A 15 30.93 20.88 7.70
CA LYS A 15 31.05 21.39 9.04
C LYS A 15 32.47 21.11 9.60
N PRO A 16 33.15 22.10 10.21
CA PRO A 16 34.45 21.87 10.84
C PRO A 16 34.40 20.70 11.83
N GLY A 17 35.38 19.79 11.74
CA GLY A 17 35.48 18.58 12.57
C GLY A 17 34.69 17.38 12.00
N TYR A 18 34.10 17.50 10.81
CA TYR A 18 33.33 16.45 10.13
C TYR A 18 33.87 16.14 8.71
N GLU A 19 35.14 16.48 8.44
CA GLU A 19 35.74 16.40 7.10
C GLU A 19 35.72 15.00 6.49
N ASN A 20 35.71 13.96 7.34
CA ASN A 20 35.68 12.56 6.95
C ASN A 20 34.28 11.93 7.09
N LYS A 21 33.25 12.73 7.21
CA LYS A 21 31.89 12.24 7.39
C LYS A 21 31.00 12.61 6.22
N VAL A 22 30.07 11.69 5.94
CA VAL A 22 28.99 11.91 4.97
C VAL A 22 27.64 11.85 5.67
N PHE A 23 26.62 12.43 5.08
CA PHE A 23 25.26 12.29 5.59
C PHE A 23 24.78 10.85 5.46
N TYR A 24 24.02 10.41 6.44
CA TYR A 24 23.33 9.14 6.39
C TYR A 24 22.13 9.24 5.45
N VAL A 25 22.04 8.36 4.48
CA VAL A 25 21.02 8.41 3.41
C VAL A 25 19.58 8.56 3.92
N TRP A 26 19.24 7.94 5.03
CA TRP A 26 17.91 8.05 5.61
C TRP A 26 17.62 9.39 6.29
N PHE A 27 18.61 10.29 6.35
CA PHE A 27 18.38 11.66 6.81
C PHE A 27 17.70 12.50 5.71
N ASP A 28 18.13 12.35 4.47
CA ASP A 28 17.61 13.12 3.32
C ASP A 28 16.67 12.32 2.40
N ALA A 29 16.71 10.99 2.45
CA ALA A 29 15.91 10.14 1.59
C ALA A 29 14.38 10.44 1.59
N PRO A 30 13.73 10.78 2.73
CA PRO A 30 12.32 11.14 2.72
C PRO A 30 11.98 12.38 1.89
N TRP A 31 12.94 13.28 1.66
CA TRP A 31 12.75 14.41 0.75
C TRP A 31 12.57 13.99 -0.72
N GLY A 32 12.90 12.75 -1.04
CA GLY A 32 12.59 12.12 -2.31
C GLY A 32 11.11 12.16 -2.66
N TYR A 33 10.21 12.07 -1.67
CA TYR A 33 8.77 12.20 -1.89
C TYR A 33 8.41 13.56 -2.47
N VAL A 34 8.98 14.63 -1.91
CA VAL A 34 8.79 16.00 -2.40
C VAL A 34 9.39 16.16 -3.80
N SER A 35 10.63 15.69 -3.99
CA SER A 35 11.33 15.81 -5.28
C SER A 35 10.62 15.05 -6.39
N ILE A 36 10.07 13.86 -6.10
CA ILE A 36 9.29 13.06 -7.06
C ILE A 36 7.98 13.76 -7.38
N SER A 37 7.29 14.31 -6.38
CA SER A 37 6.06 15.08 -6.59
C SER A 37 6.32 16.28 -7.49
N GLN A 38 7.41 17.01 -7.24
CA GLN A 38 7.83 18.15 -8.03
C GLN A 38 8.15 17.79 -9.49
N ALA A 39 8.78 16.65 -9.71
CA ALA A 39 9.11 16.17 -11.05
C ALA A 39 7.88 15.66 -11.82
N ALA A 40 6.87 15.16 -11.11
CA ALA A 40 5.69 14.52 -11.70
C ALA A 40 4.50 15.46 -11.90
N ASN A 41 4.42 16.57 -11.16
CA ASN A 41 3.23 17.43 -11.11
C ASN A 41 3.60 18.89 -10.93
N GLU A 42 3.14 19.75 -11.83
CA GLU A 42 3.36 21.21 -11.75
C GLU A 42 2.72 21.84 -10.49
N ASN A 43 1.63 21.25 -9.99
CA ASN A 43 0.92 21.68 -8.78
C ASN A 43 1.41 20.98 -7.50
N TRP A 44 2.62 20.45 -7.48
CA TRP A 44 3.18 19.74 -6.34
C TRP A 44 3.13 20.52 -5.02
N ALA A 45 3.24 21.84 -5.09
CA ALA A 45 3.22 22.72 -3.93
C ALA A 45 1.86 22.73 -3.22
N ASP A 46 0.75 22.58 -3.98
CA ASP A 46 -0.60 22.53 -3.42
C ASP A 46 -0.77 21.30 -2.51
N TRP A 47 -0.07 20.22 -2.78
CA TRP A 47 -0.06 19.02 -1.97
C TRP A 47 0.83 19.17 -0.72
N TRP A 48 2.03 19.72 -0.89
CA TRP A 48 3.03 19.80 0.18
C TRP A 48 2.88 21.02 1.09
N HIS A 49 2.07 22.02 0.68
CA HIS A 49 1.74 23.22 1.45
C HIS A 49 0.23 23.45 1.57
N GLY A 50 -0.60 22.47 1.21
CA GLY A 50 -2.06 22.56 1.17
C GLY A 50 -2.76 22.61 2.54
N GLY A 51 -2.01 22.49 3.64
CA GLY A 51 -2.59 22.58 4.97
C GLY A 51 -3.60 21.47 5.27
N ASP A 52 -4.73 21.85 5.89
CA ASP A 52 -5.75 20.89 6.35
C ASP A 52 -6.60 20.30 5.22
N ASP A 53 -6.57 20.90 4.04
CA ASP A 53 -7.31 20.38 2.87
C ASP A 53 -6.62 19.15 2.23
N VAL A 54 -5.38 18.84 2.63
CA VAL A 54 -4.63 17.71 2.14
C VAL A 54 -4.54 16.63 3.21
N HIS A 55 -4.98 15.42 2.90
CA HIS A 55 -4.76 14.24 3.74
C HIS A 55 -3.56 13.44 3.24
N TYR A 56 -2.50 13.37 4.06
CA TYR A 56 -1.27 12.70 3.73
C TYR A 56 -1.13 11.39 4.51
N ALA A 57 -1.27 10.27 3.80
CA ALA A 57 -1.13 8.92 4.34
C ALA A 57 0.16 8.25 3.85
N GLN A 58 0.85 7.54 4.73
CA GLN A 58 2.05 6.76 4.42
C GLN A 58 1.88 5.30 4.84
N PHE A 59 2.27 4.39 3.94
CA PHE A 59 2.34 2.95 4.19
C PHE A 59 3.78 2.48 4.09
N MET A 60 4.24 1.71 5.07
CA MET A 60 5.65 1.28 5.12
C MET A 60 5.87 0.02 5.96
N GLY A 61 7.06 -0.55 5.84
CA GLY A 61 7.53 -1.57 6.78
C GLY A 61 7.91 -0.95 8.13
N LYS A 62 7.78 -1.72 9.20
CA LYS A 62 8.03 -1.31 10.59
C LYS A 62 9.41 -0.70 10.85
N ASP A 63 10.40 -1.09 10.07
CA ASP A 63 11.78 -0.60 10.17
C ASP A 63 11.95 0.85 9.70
N ASN A 64 11.01 1.38 8.91
CA ASN A 64 11.03 2.74 8.38
C ASN A 64 10.26 3.76 9.20
N VAL A 65 9.50 3.33 10.20
CA VAL A 65 8.64 4.21 11.03
C VAL A 65 9.40 5.40 11.58
N LYS A 66 10.57 5.20 12.18
CA LYS A 66 11.35 6.28 12.80
C LYS A 66 11.78 7.38 11.84
N PHE A 67 12.00 7.04 10.56
CA PHE A 67 12.41 8.01 9.55
C PHE A 67 11.24 8.87 9.08
N HIS A 68 10.03 8.32 9.09
CA HIS A 68 8.84 8.96 8.56
C HIS A 68 7.95 9.58 9.64
N ALA A 69 7.97 9.02 10.87
CA ALA A 69 7.19 9.56 11.99
C ALA A 69 7.97 10.56 12.86
N VAL A 70 9.32 10.57 12.76
CA VAL A 70 10.17 11.44 13.59
C VAL A 70 11.05 12.32 12.71
N PHE A 71 12.03 11.75 12.00
CA PHE A 71 13.06 12.53 11.31
C PHE A 71 12.52 13.41 10.20
N PHE A 72 11.64 12.92 9.37
CA PHE A 72 11.07 13.70 8.28
C PHE A 72 10.17 14.84 8.79
N PRO A 73 9.21 14.61 9.70
CA PRO A 73 8.45 15.70 10.32
C PRO A 73 9.32 16.72 11.07
N GLU A 74 10.35 16.28 11.79
CA GLU A 74 11.30 17.21 12.45
C GLU A 74 11.98 18.15 11.45
N GLN A 75 12.41 17.61 10.30
CA GLN A 75 13.02 18.42 9.24
C GLN A 75 12.03 19.39 8.62
N GLN A 76 10.81 18.93 8.32
CA GLN A 76 9.74 19.77 7.79
C GLN A 76 9.41 20.93 8.74
N LEU A 77 9.29 20.66 10.04
CA LEU A 77 9.04 21.67 11.07
C LEU A 77 10.23 22.63 11.23
N ALA A 78 11.47 22.12 11.19
CA ALA A 78 12.67 22.93 11.32
C ALA A 78 12.87 23.91 10.14
N MET A 79 12.38 23.58 8.96
CA MET A 79 12.42 24.48 7.81
C MET A 79 11.42 25.64 7.91
N ASN A 80 10.47 25.58 8.83
CA ASN A 80 9.49 26.64 9.14
C ASN A 80 8.78 27.23 7.89
N ASN A 81 8.37 26.36 6.96
CA ASN A 81 7.78 26.72 5.67
C ASN A 81 6.43 26.02 5.41
N ASN A 82 5.67 25.79 6.48
CA ASN A 82 4.33 25.17 6.42
C ASN A 82 4.26 23.87 5.58
N TRP A 83 5.27 23.03 5.70
CA TRP A 83 5.25 21.72 5.07
C TRP A 83 4.14 20.85 5.63
N LYS A 84 3.43 20.17 4.75
CA LYS A 84 2.45 19.15 5.14
C LYS A 84 3.17 17.96 5.76
N THR A 85 2.93 17.74 7.05
CA THR A 85 3.39 16.53 7.75
C THR A 85 2.40 15.38 7.55
N VAL A 86 2.84 14.16 7.85
CA VAL A 86 1.99 12.97 7.72
C VAL A 86 0.82 13.01 8.71
N ASP A 87 -0.40 12.76 8.21
CA ASP A 87 -1.61 12.65 9.04
C ASP A 87 -1.82 11.21 9.50
N MET A 88 -1.56 10.23 8.62
CA MET A 88 -1.72 8.82 8.92
C MET A 88 -0.48 8.03 8.47
N LEU A 89 0.00 7.18 9.37
CA LEU A 89 1.12 6.27 9.09
C LEU A 89 0.70 4.84 9.43
N LYS A 90 0.56 4.00 8.41
CA LYS A 90 0.30 2.57 8.54
C LYS A 90 1.62 1.81 8.41
N ALA A 91 2.08 1.22 9.50
CA ALA A 91 3.26 0.37 9.51
C ALA A 91 2.86 -1.10 9.48
N MET A 92 3.52 -1.88 8.64
CA MET A 92 3.33 -3.32 8.56
C MET A 92 4.58 -4.06 8.99
N ASN A 93 4.38 -5.27 9.51
CA ASN A 93 5.47 -6.21 9.78
C ASN A 93 6.07 -6.74 8.47
N PHE A 94 6.99 -7.69 8.55
CA PHE A 94 7.64 -8.20 7.34
C PHE A 94 6.82 -9.31 6.68
N LEU A 95 6.72 -9.22 5.36
CA LEU A 95 6.30 -10.32 4.53
C LEU A 95 7.53 -11.13 4.13
N ASN A 96 7.58 -12.40 4.52
CA ASN A 96 8.61 -13.34 4.11
C ASN A 96 8.15 -14.10 2.86
N PHE A 97 9.05 -14.86 2.25
CA PHE A 97 8.79 -15.68 1.08
C PHE A 97 9.35 -17.08 1.28
N GLU A 98 8.47 -18.09 1.27
CA GLU A 98 8.83 -19.52 1.39
C GLU A 98 9.79 -19.76 2.57
N GLY A 99 9.40 -19.27 3.76
CA GLY A 99 10.14 -19.45 5.00
C GLY A 99 11.39 -18.58 5.17
N GLY A 100 11.61 -17.56 4.33
CA GLY A 100 12.76 -16.67 4.45
C GLY A 100 12.51 -15.26 3.93
N LYS A 101 13.47 -14.37 4.15
CA LYS A 101 13.35 -12.99 3.67
C LYS A 101 13.43 -12.91 2.15
N PHE A 102 12.67 -12.01 1.54
CA PHE A 102 12.90 -11.62 0.15
C PHE A 102 14.35 -11.16 -0.06
N SER A 103 14.99 -11.63 -1.13
CA SER A 103 16.37 -11.28 -1.42
C SER A 103 16.66 -11.26 -2.91
N LYS A 104 16.97 -10.07 -3.45
CA LYS A 104 17.37 -9.92 -4.85
C LYS A 104 18.67 -10.67 -5.16
N SER A 105 19.67 -10.58 -4.27
CA SER A 105 20.97 -11.21 -4.46
C SER A 105 20.91 -12.75 -4.42
N GLN A 106 19.99 -13.30 -3.64
CA GLN A 106 19.75 -14.75 -3.56
C GLN A 106 18.67 -15.23 -4.53
N LYS A 107 18.10 -14.33 -5.34
CA LYS A 107 16.98 -14.62 -6.25
C LYS A 107 15.78 -15.26 -5.51
N ARG A 108 15.56 -14.89 -4.25
CA ARG A 108 14.44 -15.38 -3.45
C ARG A 108 13.30 -14.37 -3.54
N GLY A 109 12.22 -14.77 -4.16
CA GLY A 109 11.03 -13.96 -4.40
C GLY A 109 10.48 -14.15 -5.80
N ILE A 110 9.35 -13.51 -6.07
CA ILE A 110 8.76 -13.44 -7.39
C ILE A 110 8.95 -12.02 -7.89
N PHE A 111 9.53 -11.87 -9.07
CA PHE A 111 9.67 -10.57 -9.72
C PHE A 111 8.37 -10.20 -10.43
N LEU A 112 8.11 -8.90 -10.51
CA LEU A 112 6.84 -8.38 -11.01
C LEU A 112 6.49 -8.90 -12.41
N ASP A 113 7.48 -8.92 -13.31
CA ASP A 113 7.28 -9.39 -14.69
C ASP A 113 6.76 -10.85 -14.70
N SER A 114 7.41 -11.73 -13.94
CA SER A 114 6.97 -13.12 -13.81
C SER A 114 5.61 -13.23 -13.08
N ALA A 115 5.37 -12.40 -12.08
CA ALA A 115 4.10 -12.44 -11.35
C ALA A 115 2.90 -12.15 -12.25
N ILE A 116 2.97 -11.11 -13.10
CA ILE A 116 1.86 -10.74 -13.99
C ILE A 116 1.68 -11.69 -15.18
N GLU A 117 2.70 -12.48 -15.53
CA GLU A 117 2.58 -13.57 -16.51
C GLU A 117 1.84 -14.77 -15.92
N GLU A 118 2.01 -15.08 -14.63
CA GLU A 118 1.42 -16.23 -13.95
C GLU A 118 -0.04 -16.01 -13.54
N ALA A 119 -0.43 -14.80 -13.17
CA ALA A 119 -1.79 -14.48 -12.74
C ALA A 119 -2.14 -13.00 -12.98
N PRO A 120 -3.45 -12.67 -13.13
CA PRO A 120 -3.92 -11.29 -13.26
C PRO A 120 -3.48 -10.43 -12.07
N ALA A 121 -3.14 -9.16 -12.32
CA ALA A 121 -2.70 -8.22 -11.30
C ALA A 121 -3.67 -8.10 -10.11
N ASP A 122 -4.97 -8.16 -10.35
CA ASP A 122 -5.98 -8.08 -9.29
C ASP A 122 -5.98 -9.29 -8.35
N ALA A 123 -5.63 -10.47 -8.85
CA ALA A 123 -5.45 -11.65 -8.02
C ALA A 123 -4.28 -11.49 -7.05
N TRP A 124 -3.15 -10.93 -7.54
CA TRP A 124 -1.99 -10.59 -6.71
C TRP A 124 -2.33 -9.53 -5.67
N ARG A 125 -2.97 -8.45 -6.08
CA ARG A 125 -3.37 -7.36 -5.18
C ARG A 125 -4.27 -7.87 -4.06
N TYR A 126 -5.29 -8.65 -4.41
CA TYR A 126 -6.19 -9.25 -3.43
C TYR A 126 -5.45 -10.16 -2.45
N ALA A 127 -4.66 -11.11 -2.96
CA ALA A 127 -3.97 -12.09 -2.13
C ALA A 127 -2.92 -11.43 -1.20
N LEU A 128 -2.20 -10.41 -1.67
CA LEU A 128 -1.23 -9.67 -0.87
C LEU A 128 -1.91 -8.87 0.26
N LEU A 129 -3.02 -8.19 -0.04
CA LEU A 129 -3.79 -7.47 0.97
C LEU A 129 -4.45 -8.41 1.98
N ALA A 130 -5.04 -9.51 1.52
CA ALA A 130 -5.63 -10.53 2.39
C ALA A 130 -4.60 -11.23 3.31
N SER A 131 -3.31 -11.15 2.96
CA SER A 131 -2.19 -11.71 3.72
C SER A 131 -1.32 -10.64 4.37
N ALA A 132 -1.78 -9.39 4.42
CA ALA A 132 -0.98 -8.27 4.93
C ALA A 132 -0.48 -8.56 6.37
N PRO A 133 0.81 -8.31 6.65
CA PRO A 133 1.42 -8.58 7.95
C PRO A 133 1.11 -7.47 8.96
N GLU A 134 -0.15 -7.35 9.39
CA GLU A 134 -0.58 -6.26 10.26
C GLU A 134 -0.14 -6.45 11.71
N THR A 135 -0.32 -7.63 12.27
CA THR A 135 -0.01 -7.92 13.67
C THR A 135 1.36 -8.56 13.87
N ASP A 136 1.72 -9.48 12.99
CA ASP A 136 2.96 -10.25 13.03
C ASP A 136 3.58 -10.39 11.65
N ASP A 137 4.84 -10.82 11.59
CA ASP A 137 5.48 -11.18 10.33
C ASP A 137 4.72 -12.36 9.70
N THR A 138 4.42 -12.27 8.41
CA THR A 138 3.73 -13.34 7.68
C THR A 138 4.63 -13.95 6.62
N ASP A 139 4.29 -15.17 6.17
CA ASP A 139 5.01 -15.87 5.12
C ASP A 139 4.12 -16.01 3.88
N PHE A 140 4.60 -15.48 2.76
CA PHE A 140 3.97 -15.68 1.47
C PHE A 140 4.49 -16.97 0.86
N THR A 141 3.56 -17.85 0.46
CA THR A 141 3.87 -19.05 -0.32
C THR A 141 2.98 -19.10 -1.55
N ILE A 142 3.44 -19.75 -2.62
CA ILE A 142 2.64 -19.97 -3.82
C ILE A 142 1.37 -20.77 -3.51
N ALA A 143 1.49 -21.76 -2.62
CA ALA A 143 0.33 -22.54 -2.17
C ALA A 143 -0.74 -21.66 -1.51
N ARG A 144 -0.34 -20.76 -0.60
CA ARG A 144 -1.25 -19.82 0.06
C ARG A 144 -1.89 -18.84 -0.93
N PHE A 145 -1.12 -18.35 -1.89
CA PHE A 145 -1.66 -17.52 -2.97
C PHE A 145 -2.76 -18.25 -3.75
N ALA A 146 -2.48 -19.49 -4.18
CA ALA A 146 -3.45 -20.32 -4.90
C ALA A 146 -4.71 -20.60 -4.05
N ASP A 147 -4.55 -20.88 -2.76
CA ASP A 147 -5.66 -21.11 -1.85
C ASP A 147 -6.56 -19.89 -1.71
N ILE A 148 -5.99 -18.70 -1.50
CA ILE A 148 -6.75 -17.45 -1.40
C ILE A 148 -7.51 -17.17 -2.70
N VAL A 149 -6.85 -17.24 -3.85
CA VAL A 149 -7.47 -16.99 -5.16
C VAL A 149 -8.60 -17.99 -5.42
N ASN A 150 -8.35 -19.28 -5.18
CA ASN A 150 -9.35 -20.32 -5.43
C ASN A 150 -10.53 -20.26 -4.48
N LYS A 151 -10.29 -20.03 -3.19
CA LYS A 151 -11.33 -20.00 -2.18
C LYS A 151 -12.16 -18.72 -2.26
N ASP A 152 -11.51 -17.57 -2.23
CA ASP A 152 -12.19 -16.29 -2.09
C ASP A 152 -12.70 -15.77 -3.44
N LEU A 153 -11.81 -15.66 -4.44
CA LEU A 153 -12.19 -15.10 -5.73
C LEU A 153 -13.00 -16.08 -6.58
N ASN A 154 -12.55 -17.31 -6.72
CA ASN A 154 -13.25 -18.30 -7.53
C ASN A 154 -14.41 -18.95 -6.78
N GLY A 155 -14.17 -19.43 -5.55
CA GLY A 155 -15.12 -20.20 -4.76
C GLY A 155 -16.28 -19.39 -4.20
N MET A 156 -16.02 -18.15 -3.78
CA MET A 156 -17.05 -17.27 -3.23
C MET A 156 -17.58 -16.32 -4.31
N LEU A 157 -16.82 -15.35 -4.77
CA LEU A 157 -17.27 -14.32 -5.71
C LEU A 157 -17.63 -14.92 -7.08
N GLY A 158 -16.72 -15.67 -7.68
CA GLY A 158 -16.92 -16.27 -9.01
C GLY A 158 -18.08 -17.24 -9.04
N ASN A 159 -18.23 -18.06 -8.00
CA ASN A 159 -19.36 -18.99 -7.86
C ASN A 159 -20.69 -18.24 -7.70
N PHE A 160 -20.73 -17.19 -6.89
CA PHE A 160 -21.92 -16.34 -6.75
C PHE A 160 -22.35 -15.77 -8.10
N VAL A 161 -21.45 -15.08 -8.81
CA VAL A 161 -21.72 -14.49 -10.12
C VAL A 161 -22.18 -15.56 -11.13
N SER A 162 -21.45 -16.68 -11.21
CA SER A 162 -21.78 -17.79 -12.11
C SER A 162 -23.16 -18.38 -11.83
N ARG A 163 -23.53 -18.54 -10.56
CA ARG A 163 -24.87 -19.05 -10.19
C ARG A 163 -25.98 -18.07 -10.56
N VAL A 164 -25.81 -16.78 -10.26
CA VAL A 164 -26.78 -15.75 -10.64
C VAL A 164 -26.97 -15.72 -12.14
N CYS A 165 -25.88 -15.64 -12.91
CA CYS A 165 -25.95 -15.62 -14.38
C CYS A 165 -26.61 -16.88 -14.96
N LYS A 166 -26.25 -18.09 -14.45
CA LYS A 166 -26.84 -19.35 -14.92
C LYS A 166 -28.32 -19.46 -14.58
N LEU A 167 -28.74 -19.02 -13.39
CA LEU A 167 -30.15 -19.02 -13.00
C LEU A 167 -30.95 -18.02 -13.85
N THR A 168 -30.42 -16.84 -14.09
CA THR A 168 -31.06 -15.84 -14.97
C THR A 168 -31.19 -16.37 -16.38
N ALA A 169 -30.14 -16.91 -16.96
CA ALA A 169 -30.16 -17.46 -18.30
C ALA A 169 -31.15 -18.65 -18.43
N LYS A 170 -31.21 -19.49 -17.39
CA LYS A 170 -32.14 -20.64 -17.39
C LYS A 170 -33.61 -20.22 -17.35
N ASN A 171 -33.95 -19.17 -16.58
CA ASN A 171 -35.35 -18.78 -16.36
C ASN A 171 -35.84 -17.68 -17.32
N PHE A 172 -34.93 -16.83 -17.81
CA PHE A 172 -35.27 -15.65 -18.62
C PHE A 172 -34.55 -15.61 -19.98
N GLY A 173 -33.76 -16.63 -20.31
CA GLY A 173 -32.97 -16.69 -21.55
C GLY A 173 -31.79 -15.70 -21.51
N THR A 174 -31.48 -15.09 -22.66
CA THR A 174 -30.34 -14.17 -22.80
C THR A 174 -30.65 -12.71 -22.38
N ASN A 175 -31.92 -12.44 -22.08
CA ASN A 175 -32.37 -11.08 -21.71
C ASN A 175 -32.37 -10.91 -20.18
N VAL A 176 -32.01 -9.72 -19.73
CA VAL A 176 -32.25 -9.32 -18.35
C VAL A 176 -33.75 -9.20 -18.16
N PRO A 177 -34.37 -9.86 -17.15
CA PRO A 177 -35.79 -9.75 -16.91
C PRO A 177 -36.17 -8.28 -16.60
N ALA A 178 -37.44 -7.94 -16.94
CA ALA A 178 -37.97 -6.66 -16.52
C ALA A 178 -37.94 -6.55 -14.97
N ALA A 179 -37.73 -5.35 -14.48
CA ALA A 179 -37.74 -5.09 -13.04
C ALA A 179 -39.10 -5.51 -12.45
N GLY A 180 -39.08 -6.40 -11.45
CA GLY A 180 -40.21 -6.70 -10.61
C GLY A 180 -40.39 -5.69 -9.46
N GLU A 181 -41.08 -6.10 -8.41
CA GLU A 181 -41.08 -5.35 -7.17
C GLU A 181 -39.65 -5.30 -6.60
N TRP A 182 -39.21 -4.09 -6.27
CA TRP A 182 -37.88 -3.86 -5.75
C TRP A 182 -37.84 -4.18 -4.25
N ASP A 183 -36.92 -5.05 -3.86
CA ASP A 183 -36.69 -5.34 -2.45
C ASP A 183 -35.86 -4.22 -1.79
N THR A 184 -36.58 -3.26 -1.23
CA THR A 184 -35.97 -2.08 -0.57
C THR A 184 -35.22 -2.44 0.71
N GLU A 185 -35.61 -3.54 1.39
CA GLU A 185 -34.90 -4.00 2.59
C GLU A 185 -33.54 -4.59 2.23
N LEU A 186 -33.49 -5.43 1.19
CA LEU A 186 -32.23 -5.98 0.69
C LEU A 186 -31.30 -4.87 0.17
N GLU A 187 -31.84 -3.88 -0.55
CA GLU A 187 -31.08 -2.73 -1.02
C GLU A 187 -30.47 -1.95 0.16
N SER A 188 -31.25 -1.68 1.21
CA SER A 188 -30.77 -1.01 2.40
C SER A 188 -29.65 -1.78 3.09
N GLN A 189 -29.78 -3.09 3.23
CA GLN A 189 -28.75 -3.95 3.81
C GLN A 189 -27.45 -3.93 2.98
N ILE A 190 -27.55 -3.97 1.64
CA ILE A 190 -26.38 -3.89 0.75
C ILE A 190 -25.69 -2.54 0.90
N ASN A 191 -26.43 -1.44 0.88
CA ASN A 191 -25.89 -0.09 1.01
C ASN A 191 -25.22 0.14 2.38
N GLU A 192 -25.80 -0.40 3.46
CA GLU A 192 -25.19 -0.38 4.79
C GLU A 192 -23.83 -1.11 4.78
N LYS A 193 -23.77 -2.31 4.21
CA LYS A 193 -22.52 -3.07 4.11
C LYS A 193 -21.47 -2.40 3.21
N LEU A 194 -21.88 -1.76 2.13
CA LEU A 194 -20.97 -0.97 1.29
C LEU A 194 -20.42 0.24 2.05
N SER A 195 -21.24 0.91 2.84
CA SER A 195 -20.83 2.04 3.68
C SER A 195 -19.83 1.59 4.77
N GLU A 196 -20.13 0.47 5.46
CA GLU A 196 -19.20 -0.14 6.42
C GLU A 196 -17.85 -0.51 5.79
N LEU A 197 -17.89 -1.11 4.59
CA LEU A 197 -16.67 -1.46 3.84
C LEU A 197 -15.85 -0.23 3.48
N THR A 198 -16.51 0.82 2.96
CA THR A 198 -15.85 2.07 2.61
C THR A 198 -15.18 2.69 3.84
N ALA A 199 -15.92 2.79 4.96
CA ALA A 199 -15.38 3.33 6.19
C ALA A 199 -14.20 2.51 6.74
N ALA A 200 -14.24 1.19 6.60
CA ALA A 200 -13.14 0.32 7.01
C ALA A 200 -11.89 0.50 6.13
N LEU A 201 -12.07 0.70 4.81
CA LEU A 201 -10.96 0.98 3.89
C LEU A 201 -10.34 2.36 4.12
N ASP A 202 -11.16 3.36 4.45
CA ASP A 202 -10.70 4.73 4.75
C ASP A 202 -9.97 4.81 6.10
N ALA A 203 -10.32 3.92 7.04
CA ALA A 203 -9.68 3.87 8.35
C ALA A 203 -8.33 3.13 8.37
N CYS A 204 -7.97 2.40 7.34
CA CYS A 204 -6.77 1.54 7.10
C CYS A 204 -5.85 1.26 8.27
#